data_cd26fa7465a87a53f7f85f30802f1426
#
_entry.id   cd26fa7465a87a53f7f85f30802f1426
#
_cell.length_a   1.000
_cell.length_b   1.000
_cell.length_c   1.000
_cell.angle_alpha   90.00
_cell.angle_beta   90.00
_cell.angle_gamma   90.00
#
_symmetry.space_group_name_H-M   'P 1'
#
loop_
_entity.id
_entity.type
_entity.pdbx_description
1 polymer ?
#
loop_
_entity_poly.entity_id
_entity_poly.type
_entity_poly.pdbx_seq_one_letter_code
_entity_poly.pdbx_strand_id
1 'polypeptide(L)'
;MAYVGYNTYPGWKSKEIVRDAMLLSVGDSATIRAKVRRARGMVDFLQKVAQPGSVLGQALDDYQRMAAKAGDYYLLHEELELFNAPCYFRDFVARARAHGLDYLSEARPEYTFAQNYGPAVVGHLLEYVHDQVLLEQHLDFVVNRHFRQTLLVHARCARRIDRRMDRIRSRRMNFAAQLSPVGGHTLLDDSDQQYRDPDGNMLVARDAGQKAALEALADRWPWTLSWQELVDAARARLGRVGRLAAPDLELGSTLSSSA
;
A
#
# COMPACT_ATOMS: atom_id res chain seq x y z
N MET A 1 -3.68 -10.97 18.46
CA MET A 1 -3.32 -10.38 17.16
C MET A 1 -1.82 -10.15 17.16
N ALA A 2 -1.16 -10.47 16.05
CA ALA A 2 0.26 -10.18 15.86
C ALA A 2 0.43 -9.29 14.62
N TYR A 3 1.40 -8.38 14.69
CA TYR A 3 1.85 -7.56 13.57
C TYR A 3 3.26 -8.02 13.18
N VAL A 4 3.47 -8.32 11.90
CA VAL A 4 4.74 -8.82 11.38
C VAL A 4 5.14 -8.04 10.14
N GLY A 5 6.28 -7.33 10.22
CA GLY A 5 6.93 -6.72 9.06
C GLY A 5 7.98 -7.65 8.49
N TYR A 6 8.01 -7.82 7.17
CA TYR A 6 9.00 -8.69 6.51
C TYR A 6 9.20 -8.32 5.05
N ASN A 7 10.39 -8.63 4.55
CA ASN A 7 10.73 -8.49 3.14
C ASN A 7 10.02 -9.56 2.31
N THR A 8 9.46 -9.18 1.17
CA THR A 8 8.64 -10.09 0.36
C THR A 8 9.03 -10.08 -1.11
N TYR A 9 8.79 -11.22 -1.76
CA TYR A 9 8.86 -11.36 -3.19
C TYR A 9 7.51 -10.97 -3.85
N PRO A 10 7.53 -10.47 -5.10
CA PRO A 10 8.66 -10.46 -6.05
C PRO A 10 9.66 -9.30 -5.88
N GLY A 11 9.25 -8.18 -5.29
CA GLY A 11 10.04 -6.94 -5.31
C GLY A 11 11.42 -7.04 -4.66
N TRP A 12 11.58 -7.88 -3.66
CA TRP A 12 12.88 -8.07 -3.03
C TRP A 12 13.93 -8.72 -3.94
N LYS A 13 13.51 -9.46 -5.00
CA LYS A 13 14.46 -10.11 -5.94
C LYS A 13 15.38 -9.12 -6.65
N SER A 14 14.88 -7.96 -7.02
CA SER A 14 15.72 -6.92 -7.64
C SER A 14 16.75 -6.35 -6.66
N LYS A 15 16.43 -6.29 -5.37
CA LYS A 15 17.33 -5.83 -4.33
C LYS A 15 18.43 -6.84 -4.02
N GLU A 16 18.16 -8.13 -4.12
CA GLU A 16 19.13 -9.20 -3.88
C GLU A 16 20.34 -9.08 -4.79
N ILE A 17 20.15 -8.63 -6.03
CA ILE A 17 21.26 -8.45 -7.00
C ILE A 17 22.33 -7.51 -6.41
N VAL A 18 21.93 -6.36 -5.90
CA VAL A 18 22.85 -5.35 -5.34
C VAL A 18 23.36 -5.80 -3.98
N ARG A 19 22.47 -6.36 -3.16
CA ARG A 19 22.81 -6.86 -1.81
C ARG A 19 23.87 -7.97 -1.86
N ASP A 20 23.69 -8.95 -2.72
CA ASP A 20 24.63 -10.07 -2.83
C ASP A 20 26.01 -9.61 -3.29
N ALA A 21 26.06 -8.65 -4.23
CA ALA A 21 27.31 -8.03 -4.65
C ALA A 21 28.00 -7.28 -3.50
N MET A 22 27.22 -6.54 -2.69
CA MET A 22 27.76 -5.87 -1.49
C MET A 22 28.30 -6.88 -0.47
N LEU A 23 27.55 -7.94 -0.15
CA LEU A 23 27.95 -8.97 0.80
C LEU A 23 29.23 -9.68 0.33
N LEU A 24 29.31 -10.03 -0.95
CA LEU A 24 30.53 -10.62 -1.54
C LEU A 24 31.72 -9.68 -1.36
N SER A 25 31.54 -8.38 -1.60
CA SER A 25 32.60 -7.38 -1.46
C SER A 25 33.03 -7.16 0.00
N VAL A 26 32.07 -7.24 0.93
CA VAL A 26 32.35 -7.08 2.36
C VAL A 26 33.22 -8.21 2.90
N GLY A 27 32.92 -9.46 2.53
CA GLY A 27 33.66 -10.65 2.97
C GLY A 27 33.85 -10.68 4.49
N ASP A 28 35.01 -11.16 4.92
CA ASP A 28 35.39 -11.25 6.35
C ASP A 28 35.91 -9.94 6.95
N SER A 29 35.41 -8.79 6.48
CA SER A 29 35.87 -7.48 6.97
C SER A 29 35.65 -7.33 8.47
N ALA A 30 36.74 -7.03 9.21
CA ALA A 30 36.76 -7.05 10.66
C ALA A 30 36.04 -5.88 11.35
N THR A 31 35.83 -4.76 10.65
CA THR A 31 35.23 -3.56 11.24
C THR A 31 34.01 -3.08 10.45
N ILE A 32 33.03 -2.52 11.18
CA ILE A 32 31.82 -1.92 10.61
C ILE A 32 32.17 -0.88 9.53
N ARG A 33 33.16 -0.02 9.82
CA ARG A 33 33.61 1.02 8.88
C ARG A 33 34.20 0.44 7.59
N ALA A 34 34.91 -0.69 7.68
CA ALA A 34 35.42 -1.39 6.51
C ALA A 34 34.28 -2.04 5.70
N LYS A 35 33.28 -2.64 6.37
CA LYS A 35 32.10 -3.20 5.74
C LYS A 35 31.34 -2.16 4.92
N VAL A 36 30.99 -1.02 5.52
CA VAL A 36 30.30 0.09 4.84
C VAL A 36 31.10 0.59 3.64
N ARG A 37 32.40 0.82 3.81
CA ARG A 37 33.24 1.31 2.73
C ARG A 37 33.31 0.34 1.54
N ARG A 38 33.45 -0.97 1.81
CA ARG A 38 33.51 -2.00 0.75
C ARG A 38 32.18 -2.15 0.04
N ALA A 39 31.05 -2.17 0.80
CA ALA A 39 29.73 -2.25 0.22
C ALA A 39 29.44 -1.06 -0.71
N ARG A 40 29.71 0.17 -0.25
CA ARG A 40 29.55 1.37 -1.08
C ARG A 40 30.47 1.36 -2.30
N GLY A 41 31.74 0.98 -2.12
CA GLY A 41 32.68 0.87 -3.24
C GLY A 41 32.24 -0.13 -4.31
N MET A 42 31.57 -1.23 -3.92
CA MET A 42 30.99 -2.18 -4.86
C MET A 42 29.82 -1.55 -5.63
N VAL A 43 28.91 -0.86 -4.95
CA VAL A 43 27.80 -0.15 -5.62
C VAL A 43 28.32 0.88 -6.61
N ASP A 44 29.29 1.72 -6.18
CA ASP A 44 29.92 2.73 -7.04
C ASP A 44 30.61 2.12 -8.28
N PHE A 45 31.23 0.95 -8.10
CA PHE A 45 31.82 0.22 -9.20
C PHE A 45 30.75 -0.29 -10.17
N LEU A 46 29.71 -0.98 -9.66
CA LEU A 46 28.65 -1.52 -10.49
C LEU A 46 27.90 -0.43 -11.27
N GLN A 47 27.69 0.74 -10.68
CA GLN A 47 27.08 1.89 -11.36
C GLN A 47 27.89 2.38 -12.57
N LYS A 48 29.22 2.30 -12.49
CA LYS A 48 30.09 2.72 -13.60
C LYS A 48 30.10 1.73 -14.77
N VAL A 49 29.83 0.46 -14.51
CA VAL A 49 29.94 -0.60 -15.52
C VAL A 49 28.59 -1.15 -15.99
N ALA A 50 27.50 -0.90 -15.25
CA ALA A 50 26.16 -1.36 -15.61
C ALA A 50 25.68 -0.68 -16.89
N GLN A 51 25.13 -1.46 -17.80
CA GLN A 51 24.51 -0.91 -19.00
C GLN A 51 23.18 -0.24 -18.66
N PRO A 52 22.92 0.98 -19.14
CA PRO A 52 21.64 1.66 -18.96
C PRO A 52 20.46 0.78 -19.42
N GLY A 53 19.40 0.72 -18.60
CA GLY A 53 18.21 -0.08 -18.92
C GLY A 53 18.35 -1.57 -18.71
N SER A 54 19.54 -2.10 -18.37
CA SER A 54 19.72 -3.49 -17.97
C SER A 54 19.04 -3.77 -16.62
N VAL A 55 18.78 -5.04 -16.32
CA VAL A 55 18.23 -5.46 -15.02
C VAL A 55 19.11 -4.97 -13.86
N LEU A 56 20.44 -5.09 -13.99
CA LEU A 56 21.39 -4.56 -13.01
C LEU A 56 21.28 -3.03 -12.89
N GLY A 57 21.22 -2.32 -14.02
CA GLY A 57 21.05 -0.86 -14.02
C GLY A 57 19.79 -0.42 -13.28
N GLN A 58 18.66 -1.06 -13.57
CA GLN A 58 17.39 -0.79 -12.89
C GLN A 58 17.46 -1.09 -11.38
N ALA A 59 18.07 -2.21 -10.99
CA ALA A 59 18.26 -2.57 -9.58
C ALA A 59 19.13 -1.55 -8.83
N LEU A 60 20.17 -1.02 -9.50
CA LEU A 60 21.02 0.03 -8.94
C LEU A 60 20.30 1.37 -8.82
N ASP A 61 19.48 1.74 -9.80
CA ASP A 61 18.66 2.96 -9.74
C ASP A 61 17.65 2.90 -8.58
N ASP A 62 17.02 1.74 -8.40
CA ASP A 62 16.11 1.50 -7.27
C ASP A 62 16.84 1.58 -5.93
N TYR A 63 18.01 0.98 -5.84
CA TYR A 63 18.85 1.06 -4.65
C TYR A 63 19.23 2.50 -4.32
N GLN A 64 19.65 3.30 -5.30
CA GLN A 64 20.04 4.71 -5.09
C GLN A 64 18.87 5.55 -4.57
N ARG A 65 17.68 5.38 -5.13
CA ARG A 65 16.48 6.09 -4.66
C ARG A 65 16.16 5.83 -3.20
N MET A 66 16.40 4.60 -2.74
CA MET A 66 16.24 4.23 -1.33
C MET A 66 17.41 4.74 -0.47
N ALA A 67 18.64 4.51 -0.92
CA ALA A 67 19.85 4.86 -0.18
C ALA A 67 19.99 6.37 0.04
N ALA A 68 19.48 7.19 -0.87
CA ALA A 68 19.43 8.65 -0.73
C ALA A 68 18.64 9.12 0.50
N LYS A 69 17.68 8.32 0.97
CA LYS A 69 16.84 8.59 2.15
C LYS A 69 17.32 7.86 3.40
N ALA A 70 18.23 6.91 3.26
CA ALA A 70 18.67 6.00 4.32
C ALA A 70 20.16 6.21 4.63
N GLY A 71 20.50 6.33 5.92
CA GLY A 71 21.91 6.46 6.38
C GLY A 71 22.64 5.13 6.47
N ASP A 72 23.90 5.17 6.98
CA ASP A 72 24.73 3.97 7.21
C ASP A 72 24.07 2.93 8.12
N TYR A 73 23.19 3.38 9.02
CA TYR A 73 22.44 2.49 9.90
C TYR A 73 21.55 1.53 9.10
N TYR A 74 20.82 2.05 8.12
CA TYR A 74 19.97 1.24 7.25
C TYR A 74 20.80 0.23 6.44
N LEU A 75 21.90 0.71 5.85
CA LEU A 75 22.81 -0.16 5.10
C LEU A 75 23.30 -1.34 5.94
N LEU A 76 23.67 -1.10 7.20
CA LEU A 76 24.19 -2.14 8.09
C LEU A 76 23.13 -3.13 8.55
N HIS A 77 21.94 -2.66 8.91
CA HIS A 77 20.91 -3.46 9.56
C HIS A 77 19.88 -4.06 8.61
N GLU A 78 19.80 -3.56 7.37
CA GLU A 78 18.87 -4.08 6.36
C GLU A 78 19.60 -4.77 5.20
N GLU A 79 20.63 -4.12 4.65
CA GLU A 79 21.29 -4.60 3.44
C GLU A 79 22.45 -5.56 3.75
N LEU A 80 23.22 -5.29 4.81
CA LEU A 80 24.37 -6.12 5.19
C LEU A 80 24.08 -7.12 6.30
N GLU A 81 22.82 -7.22 6.75
CA GLU A 81 22.41 -8.21 7.73
C GLU A 81 22.53 -9.62 7.13
N LEU A 82 23.15 -10.53 7.87
CA LEU A 82 23.35 -11.92 7.41
C LEU A 82 22.03 -12.68 7.29
N PHE A 83 21.11 -12.40 8.20
CA PHE A 83 19.79 -13.00 8.21
C PHE A 83 18.76 -12.10 7.51
N ASN A 84 18.59 -12.30 6.22
CA ASN A 84 17.49 -11.73 5.46
C ASN A 84 16.86 -12.86 4.64
N ALA A 85 15.67 -13.27 5.00
CA ALA A 85 14.96 -14.38 4.38
C ALA A 85 13.60 -13.92 3.80
N PRO A 86 13.59 -13.18 2.70
CA PRO A 86 12.36 -12.80 2.03
C PRO A 86 11.55 -14.01 1.61
N CYS A 87 10.24 -13.89 1.59
CA CYS A 87 9.38 -14.97 1.13
C CYS A 87 8.17 -14.44 0.39
N TYR A 88 7.54 -15.30 -0.39
CA TYR A 88 6.23 -14.97 -0.95
C TYR A 88 5.17 -14.89 0.14
N PHE A 89 4.22 -13.99 -0.03
CA PHE A 89 3.11 -13.80 0.92
C PHE A 89 2.35 -15.09 1.21
N ARG A 90 2.02 -15.86 0.18
CA ARG A 90 1.34 -17.16 0.34
C ARG A 90 2.13 -18.13 1.21
N ASP A 91 3.46 -18.14 1.09
CA ASP A 91 4.34 -19.05 1.83
C ASP A 91 4.47 -18.59 3.30
N PHE A 92 4.46 -17.27 3.52
CA PHE A 92 4.38 -16.68 4.86
C PHE A 92 3.08 -17.08 5.57
N VAL A 93 1.93 -16.93 4.89
CA VAL A 93 0.63 -17.30 5.46
C VAL A 93 0.54 -18.81 5.72
N ALA A 94 1.07 -19.64 4.80
CA ALA A 94 1.11 -21.09 4.99
C ALA A 94 1.90 -21.48 6.26
N ARG A 95 3.06 -20.85 6.48
CA ARG A 95 3.84 -21.04 7.72
C ARG A 95 3.08 -20.56 8.96
N ALA A 96 2.44 -19.41 8.90
CA ALA A 96 1.62 -18.91 10.01
C ALA A 96 0.48 -19.87 10.36
N ARG A 97 -0.18 -20.45 9.35
CA ARG A 97 -1.26 -21.44 9.51
C ARG A 97 -0.76 -22.73 10.18
N ALA A 98 0.43 -23.18 9.83
CA ALA A 98 1.06 -24.34 10.48
C ALA A 98 1.31 -24.12 11.98
N HIS A 99 1.35 -22.87 12.44
CA HIS A 99 1.51 -22.49 13.84
C HIS A 99 0.20 -21.98 14.50
N GLY A 100 -0.95 -22.31 13.95
CA GLY A 100 -2.25 -21.98 14.54
C GLY A 100 -2.66 -20.50 14.42
N LEU A 101 -2.03 -19.77 13.51
CA LEU A 101 -2.39 -18.40 13.16
C LEU A 101 -3.08 -18.36 11.80
N ASP A 102 -3.74 -17.26 11.47
CA ASP A 102 -4.28 -17.01 10.14
C ASP A 102 -4.20 -15.53 9.78
N TYR A 103 -4.24 -15.25 8.50
CA TYR A 103 -4.15 -13.91 7.93
C TYR A 103 -5.41 -13.10 8.21
N LEU A 104 -5.26 -11.93 8.79
CA LEU A 104 -6.35 -10.96 8.98
C LEU A 104 -6.40 -9.95 7.83
N SER A 105 -5.38 -9.15 7.67
CA SER A 105 -5.23 -8.12 6.63
C SER A 105 -3.80 -7.58 6.61
N GLU A 106 -3.46 -6.75 5.66
CA GLU A 106 -2.32 -5.83 5.81
C GLU A 106 -2.62 -4.78 6.88
N ALA A 107 -1.59 -4.24 7.53
CA ALA A 107 -1.71 -3.14 8.48
C ALA A 107 -2.23 -1.86 7.79
N ARG A 108 -1.95 -1.74 6.51
CA ARG A 108 -2.56 -0.76 5.60
C ARG A 108 -3.62 -1.46 4.76
N PRO A 109 -4.89 -1.44 5.18
CA PRO A 109 -5.95 -2.26 4.57
C PRO A 109 -6.21 -1.90 3.11
N GLU A 110 -5.89 -0.69 2.67
CA GLU A 110 -5.99 -0.28 1.28
C GLU A 110 -5.19 -1.18 0.32
N TYR A 111 -4.13 -1.82 0.79
CA TYR A 111 -3.35 -2.76 -0.02
C TYR A 111 -4.00 -4.13 -0.22
N THR A 112 -5.06 -4.41 0.52
CA THR A 112 -5.79 -5.69 0.49
C THR A 112 -6.82 -5.76 -0.65
N PHE A 113 -7.27 -4.61 -1.17
CA PHE A 113 -8.39 -4.55 -2.11
C PHE A 113 -7.93 -4.37 -3.56
N ALA A 114 -8.32 -5.29 -4.45
CA ALA A 114 -7.99 -5.25 -5.88
C ALA A 114 -8.50 -3.96 -6.56
N GLN A 115 -9.60 -3.39 -6.06
CA GLN A 115 -10.21 -2.16 -6.58
C GLN A 115 -9.24 -0.97 -6.58
N ASN A 116 -8.30 -0.96 -5.65
CA ASN A 116 -7.31 0.12 -5.52
C ASN A 116 -6.17 0.04 -6.57
N TYR A 117 -6.16 -1.02 -7.38
CA TYR A 117 -5.13 -1.24 -8.41
C TYR A 117 -5.65 -0.99 -9.84
N GLY A 118 -6.88 -0.51 -9.94
CA GLY A 118 -7.51 -0.13 -11.20
C GLY A 118 -8.36 -1.21 -11.87
N PRO A 119 -9.25 -0.79 -12.81
CA PRO A 119 -10.26 -1.66 -13.38
C PRO A 119 -9.71 -2.85 -14.18
N ALA A 120 -8.55 -2.70 -14.82
CA ALA A 120 -7.90 -3.78 -15.55
C ALA A 120 -7.46 -4.92 -14.62
N VAL A 121 -6.95 -4.59 -13.42
CA VAL A 121 -6.57 -5.56 -12.39
C VAL A 121 -7.80 -6.25 -11.82
N VAL A 122 -8.84 -5.48 -11.50
CA VAL A 122 -10.13 -6.00 -11.00
C VAL A 122 -10.73 -6.98 -12.00
N GLY A 123 -10.89 -6.58 -13.27
CA GLY A 123 -11.49 -7.41 -14.31
C GLY A 123 -10.74 -8.73 -14.52
N HIS A 124 -9.41 -8.70 -14.45
CA HIS A 124 -8.62 -9.91 -14.65
C HIS A 124 -8.56 -10.80 -13.40
N LEU A 125 -8.28 -10.23 -12.22
CA LEU A 125 -8.02 -11.05 -11.04
C LEU A 125 -9.30 -11.59 -10.40
N LEU A 126 -10.37 -10.80 -10.29
CA LEU A 126 -11.57 -11.24 -9.59
C LEU A 126 -12.37 -12.30 -10.37
N GLU A 127 -12.12 -12.45 -11.66
CA GLU A 127 -12.73 -13.53 -12.46
C GLU A 127 -12.17 -14.91 -12.11
N TYR A 128 -10.86 -15.00 -11.77
CA TYR A 128 -10.17 -16.28 -11.61
C TYR A 128 -9.69 -16.56 -10.19
N VAL A 129 -9.58 -15.55 -9.33
CA VAL A 129 -8.97 -15.69 -8.00
C VAL A 129 -10.00 -15.44 -6.92
N HIS A 130 -10.42 -16.50 -6.24
CA HIS A 130 -11.42 -16.43 -5.16
C HIS A 130 -10.81 -16.55 -3.75
N ASP A 131 -9.56 -16.96 -3.63
CA ASP A 131 -8.83 -16.99 -2.37
C ASP A 131 -8.13 -15.65 -2.11
N GLN A 132 -8.34 -15.07 -0.94
CA GLN A 132 -7.79 -13.75 -0.58
C GLN A 132 -6.25 -13.73 -0.57
N VAL A 133 -5.62 -14.80 -0.11
CA VAL A 133 -4.16 -14.87 -0.04
C VAL A 133 -3.56 -14.95 -1.44
N LEU A 134 -4.19 -15.71 -2.34
CA LEU A 134 -3.78 -15.77 -3.73
C LEU A 134 -4.04 -14.45 -4.46
N LEU A 135 -5.18 -13.81 -4.21
CA LEU A 135 -5.48 -12.49 -4.77
C LEU A 135 -4.37 -11.48 -4.41
N GLU A 136 -4.07 -11.37 -3.13
CA GLU A 136 -3.04 -10.43 -2.67
C GLU A 136 -1.63 -10.82 -3.12
N GLN A 137 -1.34 -12.11 -3.29
CA GLN A 137 -0.09 -12.54 -3.90
C GLN A 137 0.02 -12.07 -5.36
N HIS A 138 -1.08 -12.06 -6.13
CA HIS A 138 -1.08 -11.49 -7.48
C HIS A 138 -0.89 -9.97 -7.46
N LEU A 139 -1.54 -9.29 -6.50
CA LEU A 139 -1.34 -7.84 -6.32
C LEU A 139 0.12 -7.50 -5.98
N ASP A 140 0.83 -8.37 -5.26
CA ASP A 140 2.27 -8.19 -5.02
C ASP A 140 3.08 -8.20 -6.33
N PHE A 141 2.69 -9.03 -7.31
CA PHE A 141 3.32 -9.00 -8.64
C PHE A 141 2.97 -7.73 -9.41
N VAL A 142 1.71 -7.27 -9.32
CA VAL A 142 1.26 -6.05 -10.03
C VAL A 142 2.11 -4.83 -9.62
N VAL A 143 2.42 -4.71 -8.32
CA VAL A 143 3.16 -3.53 -7.80
C VAL A 143 4.62 -3.81 -7.48
N ASN A 144 5.13 -4.98 -7.84
CA ASN A 144 6.49 -5.41 -7.49
C ASN A 144 6.79 -5.21 -5.99
N ARG A 145 5.90 -5.69 -5.12
CA ARG A 145 5.96 -5.45 -3.68
C ARG A 145 7.21 -6.03 -3.05
N HIS A 146 7.91 -5.24 -2.26
CA HIS A 146 9.17 -5.62 -1.61
C HIS A 146 9.07 -5.74 -0.07
N PHE A 147 7.99 -5.22 0.53
CA PHE A 147 7.79 -5.25 1.98
C PHE A 147 6.32 -5.40 2.31
N ARG A 148 6.01 -6.20 3.33
CA ARG A 148 4.67 -6.37 3.87
C ARG A 148 4.61 -6.11 5.37
N GLN A 149 3.46 -5.65 5.83
CA GLN A 149 3.13 -5.41 7.23
C GLN A 149 1.84 -6.16 7.54
N THR A 150 1.99 -7.43 7.84
CA THR A 150 0.87 -8.38 7.92
C THR A 150 0.31 -8.50 9.33
N LEU A 151 -1.00 -8.44 9.45
CA LEU A 151 -1.74 -8.72 10.68
C LEU A 151 -2.20 -10.17 10.70
N LEU A 152 -1.85 -10.87 11.77
CA LEU A 152 -2.26 -12.25 12.03
C LEU A 152 -3.18 -12.34 13.25
N VAL A 153 -4.09 -13.29 13.22
CA VAL A 153 -4.97 -13.68 14.34
C VAL A 153 -4.84 -15.17 14.62
N HIS A 154 -5.33 -15.63 15.77
CA HIS A 154 -5.47 -17.07 16.00
C HIS A 154 -6.41 -17.70 14.97
N ALA A 155 -6.08 -18.88 14.47
CA ALA A 155 -6.86 -19.60 13.46
C ALA A 155 -8.35 -19.77 13.85
N ARG A 156 -8.65 -19.94 15.16
CA ARG A 156 -10.03 -19.98 15.69
C ARG A 156 -10.83 -18.70 15.39
N CYS A 157 -10.17 -17.56 15.14
CA CYS A 157 -10.81 -16.30 14.82
C CYS A 157 -11.03 -16.13 13.31
N ALA A 158 -10.40 -16.96 12.47
CA ALA A 158 -10.44 -16.82 11.01
C ALA A 158 -11.86 -16.82 10.43
N ARG A 159 -12.75 -17.66 10.99
CA ARG A 159 -14.17 -17.73 10.58
C ARG A 159 -14.96 -16.43 10.82
N ARG A 160 -14.43 -15.51 11.63
CA ARG A 160 -15.04 -14.22 11.97
C ARG A 160 -14.53 -13.08 11.11
N ILE A 161 -13.56 -13.35 10.25
CA ILE A 161 -12.98 -12.34 9.37
C ILE A 161 -13.98 -12.09 8.23
N ASP A 162 -14.41 -10.85 8.12
CA ASP A 162 -15.28 -10.38 7.07
C ASP A 162 -14.61 -9.20 6.36
N ARG A 163 -14.26 -9.40 5.09
CA ARG A 163 -13.57 -8.41 4.24
C ARG A 163 -14.51 -7.71 3.26
N ARG A 164 -15.81 -7.94 3.38
CA ARG A 164 -16.79 -7.35 2.46
C ARG A 164 -16.95 -5.87 2.73
N MET A 165 -16.70 -5.08 1.71
CA MET A 165 -16.79 -3.62 1.77
C MET A 165 -18.24 -3.12 1.94
N ASP A 166 -19.22 -3.86 1.41
CA ASP A 166 -20.65 -3.55 1.56
C ASP A 166 -21.13 -3.50 3.01
N ARG A 167 -20.39 -4.14 3.93
CA ARG A 167 -20.67 -4.15 5.37
C ARG A 167 -19.98 -3.05 6.16
N ILE A 168 -19.14 -2.23 5.55
CA ILE A 168 -18.50 -1.08 6.23
C ILE A 168 -19.54 -0.15 6.86
N ARG A 169 -20.69 0.04 6.21
CA ARG A 169 -21.79 0.88 6.69
C ARG A 169 -22.33 0.46 8.07
N SER A 170 -22.33 -0.85 8.35
CA SER A 170 -22.81 -1.40 9.63
C SER A 170 -21.76 -1.43 10.72
N ARG A 171 -20.51 -1.08 10.41
CA ARG A 171 -19.40 -1.08 11.36
C ARG A 171 -19.26 0.28 12.03
N ARG A 172 -18.84 0.27 13.29
CA ARG A 172 -18.47 1.48 14.02
C ARG A 172 -17.11 1.98 13.56
N MET A 173 -17.05 2.44 12.30
CA MET A 173 -15.84 3.04 11.72
C MET A 173 -16.02 4.56 11.68
N ASN A 174 -14.92 5.26 11.92
CA ASN A 174 -14.83 6.71 11.74
C ASN A 174 -13.88 7.00 10.58
N PHE A 175 -14.22 8.02 9.82
CA PHE A 175 -13.51 8.43 8.61
C PHE A 175 -12.87 9.79 8.85
N ALA A 176 -11.65 9.95 8.38
CA ALA A 176 -10.93 11.21 8.34
C ALA A 176 -10.08 11.27 7.07
N ALA A 177 -9.99 12.44 6.46
CA ALA A 177 -9.07 12.67 5.36
C ALA A 177 -8.64 14.13 5.33
N GLN A 178 -7.34 14.36 5.13
CA GLN A 178 -6.80 15.68 4.83
C GLN A 178 -6.61 15.75 3.31
N LEU A 179 -7.53 16.42 2.63
CA LEU A 179 -7.58 16.48 1.17
C LEU A 179 -7.73 17.91 0.70
N SER A 180 -7.19 18.21 -0.48
CA SER A 180 -7.37 19.48 -1.16
C SER A 180 -7.74 19.25 -2.64
N PRO A 181 -8.77 19.90 -3.18
CA PRO A 181 -9.12 19.79 -4.58
C PRO A 181 -8.00 20.37 -5.44
N VAL A 182 -7.62 19.65 -6.50
CA VAL A 182 -6.69 20.16 -7.49
C VAL A 182 -7.42 21.23 -8.32
N GLY A 183 -6.85 22.44 -8.39
CA GLY A 183 -7.51 23.60 -8.98
C GLY A 183 -8.19 24.53 -7.96
N GLY A 184 -8.14 24.21 -6.66
CA GLY A 184 -8.53 25.10 -5.57
C GLY A 184 -10.03 25.18 -5.28
N HIS A 185 -10.89 24.54 -6.06
CA HIS A 185 -12.34 24.51 -5.85
C HIS A 185 -12.94 23.20 -6.35
N THR A 186 -14.09 22.84 -5.81
CA THR A 186 -14.85 21.65 -6.21
C THR A 186 -16.21 22.06 -6.79
N LEU A 187 -16.50 21.54 -7.97
CA LEU A 187 -17.86 21.59 -8.53
C LEU A 187 -18.61 20.32 -8.12
N LEU A 188 -19.73 20.47 -7.43
CA LEU A 188 -20.58 19.34 -7.03
C LEU A 188 -21.45 18.87 -8.20
N ASP A 189 -20.82 18.39 -9.26
CA ASP A 189 -21.41 17.82 -10.47
C ASP A 189 -20.86 16.42 -10.73
N ASP A 190 -21.18 15.80 -11.88
CA ASP A 190 -20.73 14.45 -12.23
C ASP A 190 -19.47 14.46 -13.12
N SER A 191 -18.71 15.56 -13.12
CA SER A 191 -17.38 15.61 -13.73
C SER A 191 -16.33 14.97 -12.85
N ASP A 192 -15.20 14.53 -13.40
CA ASP A 192 -14.07 14.05 -12.62
C ASP A 192 -13.39 15.21 -11.87
N GLN A 193 -13.15 15.02 -10.56
CA GLN A 193 -12.40 15.95 -9.73
C GLN A 193 -11.27 15.23 -9.03
N GLN A 194 -10.07 15.76 -9.18
CA GLN A 194 -8.90 15.27 -8.46
C GLN A 194 -8.73 15.97 -7.12
N TYR A 195 -8.35 15.18 -6.11
CA TYR A 195 -7.96 15.62 -4.77
C TYR A 195 -6.55 15.14 -4.49
N ARG A 196 -5.82 15.89 -3.68
CA ARG A 196 -4.47 15.55 -3.24
C ARG A 196 -4.38 15.57 -1.72
N ASP A 197 -3.71 14.56 -1.16
CA ASP A 197 -3.34 14.54 0.25
C ASP A 197 -1.99 15.27 0.48
N PRO A 198 -1.57 15.49 1.75
CA PRO A 198 -0.29 16.12 2.07
C PRO A 198 0.94 15.33 1.59
N ASP A 199 0.83 14.02 1.42
CA ASP A 199 1.89 13.14 0.95
C ASP A 199 2.01 13.13 -0.58
N GLY A 200 1.08 13.82 -1.28
CA GLY A 200 1.05 13.94 -2.73
C GLY A 200 0.25 12.83 -3.44
N ASN A 201 -0.40 11.93 -2.70
CA ASN A 201 -1.26 10.92 -3.30
C ASN A 201 -2.51 11.57 -3.90
N MET A 202 -2.98 10.99 -5.01
CA MET A 202 -4.11 11.52 -5.77
C MET A 202 -5.32 10.62 -5.64
N LEU A 203 -6.48 11.23 -5.44
CA LEU A 203 -7.79 10.60 -5.41
C LEU A 203 -8.68 11.25 -6.47
N VAL A 204 -9.47 10.47 -7.20
CA VAL A 204 -10.42 10.98 -8.18
C VAL A 204 -11.85 10.70 -7.73
N ALA A 205 -12.62 11.77 -7.54
CA ALA A 205 -14.08 11.68 -7.34
C ALA A 205 -14.79 11.87 -8.68
N ARG A 206 -15.79 11.03 -8.95
CA ARG A 206 -16.49 10.98 -10.26
C ARG A 206 -17.95 11.38 -10.22
N ASP A 207 -18.50 11.60 -9.04
CA ASP A 207 -19.86 12.04 -8.86
C ASP A 207 -19.98 13.09 -7.75
N ALA A 208 -21.09 13.82 -7.77
CA ALA A 208 -21.37 14.88 -6.82
C ALA A 208 -21.41 14.38 -5.36
N GLY A 209 -21.85 13.14 -5.11
CA GLY A 209 -21.93 12.54 -3.79
C GLY A 209 -20.55 12.28 -3.19
N GLN A 210 -19.64 11.69 -3.98
CA GLN A 210 -18.25 11.46 -3.58
C GLN A 210 -17.56 12.79 -3.26
N LYS A 211 -17.68 13.77 -4.14
CA LYS A 211 -17.11 15.10 -3.94
C LYS A 211 -17.62 15.74 -2.65
N ALA A 212 -18.94 15.70 -2.42
CA ALA A 212 -19.54 16.25 -1.21
C ALA A 212 -19.04 15.54 0.05
N ALA A 213 -18.81 14.23 0.00
CA ALA A 213 -18.25 13.46 1.11
C ALA A 213 -16.78 13.80 1.36
N LEU A 214 -15.95 13.89 0.33
CA LEU A 214 -14.52 14.26 0.45
C LEU A 214 -14.35 15.67 1.00
N GLU A 215 -15.16 16.62 0.54
CA GLU A 215 -15.20 17.99 1.08
C GLU A 215 -15.64 18.02 2.55
N ALA A 216 -16.59 17.15 2.94
CA ALA A 216 -17.01 17.05 4.34
C ALA A 216 -15.90 16.53 5.23
N LEU A 217 -15.09 15.56 4.75
CA LEU A 217 -13.93 15.07 5.48
C LEU A 217 -12.82 16.13 5.57
N ALA A 218 -12.54 16.82 4.46
CA ALA A 218 -11.52 17.87 4.42
C ALA A 218 -11.83 19.01 5.40
N ASP A 219 -13.08 19.50 5.45
CA ASP A 219 -13.50 20.53 6.37
C ASP A 219 -13.47 20.11 7.85
N ARG A 220 -13.60 18.83 8.10
CA ARG A 220 -13.65 18.28 9.45
C ARG A 220 -12.28 17.92 10.01
N TRP A 221 -11.29 17.81 9.15
CA TRP A 221 -9.93 17.49 9.57
C TRP A 221 -9.43 18.40 10.69
N PRO A 222 -8.77 17.89 11.77
CA PRO A 222 -8.33 16.48 11.97
C PRO A 222 -9.38 15.57 12.65
N TRP A 223 -10.61 16.03 12.81
CA TRP A 223 -11.67 15.26 13.45
C TRP A 223 -12.26 14.22 12.53
N THR A 224 -12.71 13.13 13.10
CA THR A 224 -13.35 12.03 12.37
C THR A 224 -14.86 12.22 12.25
N LEU A 225 -15.45 11.62 11.22
CA LEU A 225 -16.88 11.45 11.05
C LEU A 225 -17.24 9.97 11.07
N SER A 226 -18.30 9.59 11.77
CA SER A 226 -18.93 8.28 11.58
C SER A 226 -19.54 8.20 10.18
N TRP A 227 -19.87 6.98 9.72
CA TRP A 227 -20.53 6.80 8.42
C TRP A 227 -21.80 7.65 8.31
N GLN A 228 -22.64 7.65 9.34
CA GLN A 228 -23.90 8.41 9.32
C GLN A 228 -23.65 9.92 9.23
N GLU A 229 -22.74 10.45 10.05
CA GLU A 229 -22.38 11.87 10.01
C GLU A 229 -21.79 12.28 8.65
N LEU A 230 -20.99 11.41 8.01
CA LEU A 230 -20.42 11.66 6.68
C LEU A 230 -21.54 11.73 5.62
N VAL A 231 -22.48 10.78 5.64
CA VAL A 231 -23.63 10.78 4.73
C VAL A 231 -24.49 12.01 4.91
N ASP A 232 -24.79 12.38 6.16
CA ASP A 232 -25.62 13.55 6.46
C ASP A 232 -24.91 14.86 6.05
N ALA A 233 -23.61 14.97 6.27
CA ALA A 233 -22.81 16.12 5.84
C ALA A 233 -22.75 16.22 4.31
N ALA A 234 -22.58 15.11 3.61
CA ALA A 234 -22.58 15.08 2.14
C ALA A 234 -23.96 15.49 1.57
N ARG A 235 -25.05 14.96 2.13
CA ARG A 235 -26.43 15.33 1.74
C ARG A 235 -26.72 16.81 1.98
N ALA A 236 -26.31 17.36 3.12
CA ALA A 236 -26.46 18.77 3.42
C ALA A 236 -25.73 19.68 2.42
N ARG A 237 -24.56 19.26 1.93
CA ARG A 237 -23.84 19.99 0.86
C ARG A 237 -24.57 19.95 -0.47
N LEU A 238 -25.03 18.76 -0.89
CA LEU A 238 -25.77 18.58 -2.14
C LEU A 238 -27.10 19.37 -2.12
N GLY A 239 -27.80 19.39 -0.98
CA GLY A 239 -29.02 20.17 -0.79
C GLY A 239 -28.82 21.68 -0.95
N ARG A 240 -27.67 22.23 -0.52
CA ARG A 240 -27.34 23.67 -0.70
C ARG A 240 -27.17 24.09 -2.16
N VAL A 241 -26.79 23.17 -3.04
CA VAL A 241 -26.63 23.42 -4.48
C VAL A 241 -27.84 22.96 -5.30
N GLY A 242 -28.98 22.65 -4.66
CA GLY A 242 -30.22 22.24 -5.32
C GLY A 242 -30.18 20.82 -5.91
N ARG A 243 -29.17 20.04 -5.60
CA ARG A 243 -29.06 18.61 -5.98
C ARG A 243 -29.56 17.77 -4.80
N LEU A 244 -30.88 17.54 -4.77
CA LEU A 244 -31.46 16.55 -3.88
C LEU A 244 -30.96 15.16 -4.29
N ALA A 245 -30.26 14.53 -3.36
CA ALA A 245 -29.69 13.20 -3.56
C ALA A 245 -30.75 12.20 -4.00
N ALA A 246 -30.41 11.37 -4.97
CA ALA A 246 -31.04 10.07 -5.14
C ALA A 246 -31.03 9.32 -3.78
N PRO A 247 -32.10 8.53 -3.47
CA PRO A 247 -32.32 7.96 -2.14
C PRO A 247 -31.17 7.05 -1.63
N ASP A 248 -30.30 6.63 -2.51
CA ASP A 248 -29.14 5.77 -2.19
C ASP A 248 -27.84 6.46 -2.62
N LEU A 249 -27.22 7.20 -1.67
CA LEU A 249 -25.80 7.49 -1.76
C LEU A 249 -25.06 6.16 -1.59
N GLU A 250 -24.79 5.48 -2.71
CA GLU A 250 -23.91 4.31 -2.75
C GLU A 250 -22.44 4.72 -2.61
N LEU A 251 -22.11 5.43 -1.53
CA LEU A 251 -20.71 5.75 -1.20
C LEU A 251 -19.87 4.49 -0.98
N GLY A 252 -20.51 3.34 -0.79
CA GLY A 252 -19.85 2.08 -0.47
C GLY A 252 -19.15 1.38 -1.63
N SER A 253 -19.64 1.54 -2.87
CA SER A 253 -19.01 0.92 -4.05
C SER A 253 -17.94 1.81 -4.68
N THR A 254 -17.95 3.10 -4.38
CA THR A 254 -17.17 4.11 -5.09
C THR A 254 -15.94 4.58 -4.31
N LEU A 255 -15.94 4.56 -2.99
CA LEU A 255 -14.72 4.82 -2.20
C LEU A 255 -13.70 3.66 -2.29
N SER A 256 -14.12 2.48 -2.77
CA SER A 256 -13.23 1.34 -3.01
C SER A 256 -12.56 1.36 -4.39
N SER A 257 -12.98 2.23 -5.30
CA SER A 257 -12.43 2.29 -6.68
C SER A 257 -11.50 3.48 -6.94
N SER A 258 -11.16 4.25 -5.91
CA SER A 258 -10.45 5.53 -6.08
C SER A 258 -9.23 5.71 -5.16
N ALA A 259 -8.66 4.65 -4.59
CA ALA A 259 -7.41 4.73 -3.84
C ALA A 259 -6.30 3.94 -4.53
#